data_ece80922bdbf889cec7b4cf2431b6611
#
_entry.id   ece80922bdbf889cec7b4cf2431b6611
#
_cell.length_a   1.000
_cell.length_b   1.000
_cell.length_c   1.000
_cell.angle_alpha   90.00
_cell.angle_beta   90.00
_cell.angle_gamma   90.00
#
_symmetry.space_group_name_H-M   'P 1'
#
loop_
_entity.id
_entity.type
_entity.pdbx_description
1 polymer ?
#
loop_
_entity_poly.entity_id
_entity_poly.type
_entity_poly.pdbx_seq_one_letter_code
_entity_poly.pdbx_strand_id
1 'polypeptide(L)'
;VLAIETAIVLCVILEAIFHWINKQPSSQTRKILGLIIIGFLGIFLIGDMSLWKNFSYPDYQKGQSPEIYEFFAQKPKDILIASLSEEANYIPTFSQRSVLFAWEYAIPYHLSYYSQIKQRATEFIWAQYHSDIQWMKNFINTYGIDFLILDREAFMPEYVLKNPWLRQWYYQMGNQIEINLQNGNTPPIVGTIDKCSVLETEKLWVLEAKCIE
;
A
#
# COMPACT_ATOMS: atom_id res chain seq x y z
N VAL A 1 -0.76 14.38 -15.85
CA VAL A 1 -1.25 15.33 -16.89
C VAL A 1 -0.95 16.76 -16.47
N LEU A 2 -1.46 17.25 -15.32
CA LEU A 2 -1.24 18.64 -14.83
C LEU A 2 0.24 19.06 -14.76
N ALA A 3 1.15 18.20 -14.30
CA ALA A 3 2.57 18.53 -14.19
C ALA A 3 3.24 18.78 -15.57
N ILE A 4 2.84 18.02 -16.58
CA ILE A 4 3.37 18.18 -17.95
C ILE A 4 2.83 19.48 -18.56
N GLU A 5 1.56 19.77 -18.41
CA GLU A 5 0.93 20.99 -18.90
C GLU A 5 1.55 22.24 -18.24
N THR A 6 1.75 22.19 -16.92
CA THR A 6 2.41 23.26 -16.18
C THR A 6 3.85 23.48 -16.65
N ALA A 7 4.61 22.41 -16.90
CA ALA A 7 5.98 22.50 -17.41
C ALA A 7 6.02 23.13 -18.81
N ILE A 8 5.11 22.75 -19.70
CA ILE A 8 5.03 23.32 -21.06
C ILE A 8 4.72 24.83 -21.00
N VAL A 9 3.71 25.22 -20.20
CA VAL A 9 3.34 26.63 -20.03
C VAL A 9 4.51 27.45 -19.47
N LEU A 10 5.22 26.87 -18.47
CA LEU A 10 6.40 27.54 -17.88
C LEU A 10 7.51 27.72 -18.91
N CYS A 11 7.80 26.72 -19.74
CA CYS A 11 8.79 26.83 -20.82
C CYS A 11 8.43 27.95 -21.83
N VAL A 12 7.17 28.01 -22.27
CA VAL A 12 6.71 29.06 -23.21
C VAL A 12 6.83 30.44 -22.60
N ILE A 13 6.48 30.59 -21.31
CA ILE A 13 6.63 31.90 -20.63
C ILE A 13 8.11 32.30 -20.53
N LEU A 14 8.99 31.37 -20.14
CA LEU A 14 10.43 31.64 -20.04
C LEU A 14 11.03 31.99 -21.38
N GLU A 15 10.68 31.29 -22.46
CA GLU A 15 11.13 31.63 -23.81
C GLU A 15 10.69 33.06 -24.22
N ALA A 16 9.43 33.40 -23.97
CA ALA A 16 8.93 34.76 -24.26
C ALA A 16 9.68 35.83 -23.47
N ILE A 17 9.97 35.59 -22.20
CA ILE A 17 10.74 36.49 -21.34
C ILE A 17 12.18 36.64 -21.87
N PHE A 18 12.86 35.53 -22.19
CA PHE A 18 14.22 35.57 -22.76
C PHE A 18 14.27 36.33 -24.08
N HIS A 19 13.29 36.09 -24.95
CA HIS A 19 13.19 36.80 -26.22
C HIS A 19 13.00 38.31 -26.02
N TRP A 20 12.15 38.70 -25.04
CA TRP A 20 11.94 40.11 -24.69
C TRP A 20 13.21 40.75 -24.11
N ILE A 21 13.94 40.09 -23.23
CA ILE A 21 15.21 40.58 -22.68
C ILE A 21 16.24 40.80 -23.79
N ASN A 22 16.35 39.87 -24.73
CA ASN A 22 17.32 39.97 -25.84
C ASN A 22 17.06 41.12 -26.79
N LYS A 23 15.81 41.64 -26.86
CA LYS A 23 15.45 42.84 -27.62
C LYS A 23 15.84 44.13 -26.95
N GLN A 24 16.28 44.12 -25.68
CA GLN A 24 16.70 45.34 -25.00
C GLN A 24 18.00 45.88 -25.61
N PRO A 25 18.10 47.21 -25.87
CA PRO A 25 19.22 47.79 -26.58
C PRO A 25 20.54 47.79 -25.79
N SER A 26 20.46 47.90 -24.47
CA SER A 26 21.63 47.96 -23.60
C SER A 26 22.06 46.55 -23.11
N SER A 27 23.33 46.21 -23.29
CA SER A 27 23.94 44.98 -22.75
C SER A 27 23.87 44.95 -21.23
N GLN A 28 24.00 46.08 -20.56
CA GLN A 28 23.93 46.16 -19.10
C GLN A 28 22.51 45.91 -18.59
N THR A 29 21.49 46.45 -19.27
CA THR A 29 20.07 46.21 -18.95
C THR A 29 19.73 44.73 -19.10
N ARG A 30 20.19 44.04 -20.15
CA ARG A 30 20.00 42.60 -20.36
C ARG A 30 20.56 41.76 -19.22
N LYS A 31 21.80 42.08 -18.77
CA LYS A 31 22.43 41.37 -17.63
C LYS A 31 21.65 41.54 -16.32
N ILE A 32 21.22 42.79 -16.05
CA ILE A 32 20.45 43.09 -14.83
C ILE A 32 19.12 42.37 -14.82
N LEU A 33 18.36 42.39 -15.91
CA LEU A 33 17.09 41.69 -16.03
C LEU A 33 17.26 40.18 -15.93
N GLY A 34 18.31 39.60 -16.53
CA GLY A 34 18.65 38.19 -16.40
C GLY A 34 18.92 37.80 -14.95
N LEU A 35 19.70 38.59 -14.21
CA LEU A 35 19.99 38.36 -12.81
C LEU A 35 18.73 38.44 -11.92
N ILE A 36 17.83 39.40 -12.20
CA ILE A 36 16.57 39.54 -11.47
C ILE A 36 15.70 38.28 -11.66
N ILE A 37 15.61 37.78 -12.90
CA ILE A 37 14.80 36.59 -13.19
C ILE A 37 15.40 35.35 -12.55
N ILE A 38 16.72 35.16 -12.63
CA ILE A 38 17.41 34.04 -11.96
C ILE A 38 17.20 34.11 -10.44
N GLY A 39 17.30 35.30 -9.85
CA GLY A 39 17.04 35.54 -8.44
C GLY A 39 15.60 35.19 -8.05
N PHE A 40 14.62 35.61 -8.84
CA PHE A 40 13.20 35.32 -8.61
C PHE A 40 12.91 33.82 -8.72
N LEU A 41 13.44 33.14 -9.74
CA LEU A 41 13.32 31.69 -9.89
C LEU A 41 13.98 30.95 -8.72
N GLY A 42 15.15 31.43 -8.27
CA GLY A 42 15.83 30.87 -7.10
C GLY A 42 15.00 31.00 -5.83
N ILE A 43 14.42 32.19 -5.58
CA ILE A 43 13.52 32.41 -4.42
C ILE A 43 12.27 31.54 -4.53
N PHE A 44 11.70 31.39 -5.70
CA PHE A 44 10.55 30.55 -5.95
C PHE A 44 10.85 29.07 -5.64
N LEU A 45 11.98 28.55 -6.12
CA LEU A 45 12.40 27.17 -5.86
C LEU A 45 12.71 26.93 -4.37
N ILE A 46 13.35 27.91 -3.69
CA ILE A 46 13.65 27.80 -2.25
C ILE A 46 12.36 27.92 -1.44
N GLY A 47 11.46 28.81 -1.82
CA GLY A 47 10.14 28.96 -1.20
C GLY A 47 9.30 27.71 -1.32
N ASP A 48 9.32 27.07 -2.50
CA ASP A 48 8.63 25.82 -2.75
C ASP A 48 9.21 24.69 -1.89
N MET A 49 10.53 24.59 -1.75
CA MET A 49 11.18 23.66 -0.82
C MET A 49 10.79 23.90 0.66
N SER A 50 10.57 25.14 1.06
CA SER A 50 10.10 25.47 2.42
C SER A 50 8.65 25.08 2.62
N LEU A 51 7.80 25.26 1.61
CA LEU A 51 6.43 24.77 1.60
C LEU A 51 6.38 23.24 1.67
N TRP A 52 7.29 22.54 0.98
CA TRP A 52 7.40 21.09 1.04
C TRP A 52 7.80 20.56 2.43
N LYS A 53 8.65 21.26 3.16
CA LYS A 53 9.00 20.89 4.55
C LYS A 53 7.81 21.02 5.51
N ASN A 54 6.89 21.95 5.21
CA ASN A 54 5.67 22.17 5.99
C ASN A 54 4.46 21.40 5.44
N PHE A 55 4.60 20.73 4.30
CA PHE A 55 3.62 19.77 3.82
C PHE A 55 3.73 18.53 4.71
N SER A 56 3.04 18.60 5.82
CA SER A 56 2.67 17.43 6.59
C SER A 56 1.80 16.60 5.66
N TYR A 57 2.34 15.52 5.10
CA TYR A 57 1.52 14.48 4.51
C TYR A 57 0.92 13.70 5.68
N PRO A 58 -0.29 14.03 6.16
CA PRO A 58 -0.89 13.28 7.26
C PRO A 58 -1.17 11.84 6.87
N ASP A 59 -1.15 11.55 5.56
CA ASP A 59 -1.46 10.26 4.99
C ASP A 59 -0.23 9.45 4.57
N TYR A 60 0.99 9.96 4.79
CA TYR A 60 2.19 9.17 4.54
C TYR A 60 2.42 8.19 5.69
N GLN A 61 1.76 7.07 5.61
CA GLN A 61 1.96 5.99 6.57
C GLN A 61 3.24 5.24 6.22
N LYS A 62 4.16 5.23 7.17
CA LYS A 62 5.33 4.34 7.09
C LYS A 62 4.86 2.96 7.51
N GLY A 63 5.31 1.93 6.80
CA GLY A 63 5.15 0.56 7.27
C GLY A 63 5.69 0.42 8.71
N GLN A 64 4.97 -0.31 9.55
CA GLN A 64 5.22 -0.35 10.98
C GLN A 64 5.98 -1.61 11.43
N SER A 65 6.26 -2.53 10.49
CA SER A 65 6.82 -3.85 10.80
C SER A 65 8.11 -4.12 10.01
N PRO A 66 9.21 -3.40 10.29
CA PRO A 66 10.48 -3.55 9.58
C PRO A 66 11.01 -4.99 9.61
N GLU A 67 10.79 -5.73 10.68
CA GLU A 67 11.22 -7.13 10.82
C GLU A 67 10.59 -8.01 9.74
N ILE A 68 9.33 -7.76 9.38
CA ILE A 68 8.62 -8.49 8.32
C ILE A 68 9.22 -8.16 6.96
N TYR A 69 9.54 -6.89 6.72
CA TYR A 69 10.14 -6.48 5.45
C TYR A 69 11.52 -7.07 5.25
N GLU A 70 12.35 -7.09 6.29
CA GLU A 70 13.68 -7.71 6.27
C GLU A 70 13.57 -9.22 6.05
N PHE A 71 12.64 -9.88 6.73
CA PHE A 71 12.39 -11.31 6.56
C PHE A 71 12.04 -11.65 5.11
N PHE A 72 11.08 -10.95 4.53
CA PHE A 72 10.68 -11.23 3.14
C PHE A 72 11.74 -10.79 2.13
N ALA A 73 12.52 -9.74 2.39
CA ALA A 73 13.61 -9.31 1.51
C ALA A 73 14.66 -10.42 1.29
N GLN A 74 14.81 -11.34 2.27
CA GLN A 74 15.72 -12.48 2.21
C GLN A 74 15.13 -13.71 1.49
N LYS A 75 13.82 -13.74 1.23
CA LYS A 75 13.15 -14.86 0.54
C LYS A 75 13.34 -14.78 -0.98
N PRO A 76 13.10 -15.85 -1.75
CA PRO A 76 13.07 -15.82 -3.21
C PRO A 76 12.14 -14.72 -3.75
N LYS A 77 12.40 -14.20 -4.96
CA LYS A 77 11.62 -13.09 -5.52
C LYS A 77 10.25 -13.48 -6.04
N ASP A 78 10.06 -14.72 -6.34
CA ASP A 78 8.87 -15.31 -6.94
C ASP A 78 7.82 -15.77 -5.91
N ILE A 79 8.06 -15.54 -4.60
CA ILE A 79 7.06 -15.84 -3.57
C ILE A 79 5.84 -14.95 -3.66
N LEU A 80 4.69 -15.51 -3.26
CA LEU A 80 3.42 -14.82 -3.19
C LEU A 80 2.87 -14.82 -1.77
N ILE A 81 2.46 -13.65 -1.30
CA ILE A 81 1.99 -13.43 0.08
C ILE A 81 0.52 -13.02 0.06
N ALA A 82 -0.29 -13.58 0.95
CA ALA A 82 -1.68 -13.16 1.15
C ALA A 82 -1.91 -12.64 2.57
N SER A 83 -2.67 -11.54 2.69
CA SER A 83 -2.99 -10.92 3.98
C SER A 83 -4.15 -9.94 3.89
N LEU A 84 -4.90 -9.81 4.99
CA LEU A 84 -5.84 -8.71 5.24
C LEU A 84 -5.21 -7.57 6.03
N SER A 85 -3.98 -7.74 6.50
CA SER A 85 -3.24 -6.72 7.24
C SER A 85 -2.91 -5.52 6.36
N GLU A 86 -2.91 -4.34 6.95
CA GLU A 86 -2.47 -3.11 6.31
C GLU A 86 -0.99 -3.19 5.86
N GLU A 87 -0.19 -3.99 6.55
CA GLU A 87 1.22 -4.21 6.20
C GLU A 87 1.43 -4.80 4.80
N ALA A 88 0.42 -5.49 4.23
CA ALA A 88 0.47 -5.97 2.85
C ALA A 88 0.69 -4.85 1.82
N ASN A 89 0.26 -3.61 2.12
CA ASN A 89 0.48 -2.44 1.25
C ASN A 89 1.96 -2.12 1.06
N TYR A 90 2.78 -2.42 2.05
CA TYR A 90 4.19 -2.01 2.14
C TYR A 90 5.17 -3.08 1.69
N ILE A 91 4.77 -4.35 1.67
CA ILE A 91 5.61 -5.49 1.28
C ILE A 91 6.26 -5.31 -0.10
N PRO A 92 5.52 -4.92 -1.17
CA PRO A 92 6.14 -4.72 -2.48
C PRO A 92 7.19 -3.62 -2.49
N THR A 93 6.99 -2.57 -1.70
CA THR A 93 7.92 -1.42 -1.65
C THR A 93 9.20 -1.76 -0.86
N PHE A 94 9.06 -2.34 0.33
CA PHE A 94 10.20 -2.53 1.23
C PHE A 94 10.89 -3.88 1.08
N SER A 95 10.15 -4.93 0.69
CA SER A 95 10.71 -6.27 0.52
C SER A 95 10.92 -6.66 -0.94
N GLN A 96 10.33 -5.93 -1.89
CA GLN A 96 10.31 -6.28 -3.31
C GLN A 96 9.75 -7.71 -3.54
N ARG A 97 8.68 -8.05 -2.84
CA ARG A 97 7.96 -9.33 -2.97
C ARG A 97 6.51 -9.09 -3.33
N SER A 98 5.91 -10.08 -4.01
CA SER A 98 4.54 -9.97 -4.49
C SER A 98 3.54 -10.25 -3.38
N VAL A 99 2.45 -9.46 -3.36
CA VAL A 99 1.25 -9.74 -2.57
C VAL A 99 0.10 -10.06 -3.51
N LEU A 100 -0.76 -11.00 -3.11
CA LEU A 100 -1.91 -11.40 -3.93
C LEU A 100 -2.92 -10.26 -4.08
N PHE A 101 -3.10 -9.49 -3.04
CA PHE A 101 -3.91 -8.28 -2.97
C PHE A 101 -3.45 -7.42 -1.80
N ALA A 102 -3.71 -6.10 -1.89
CA ALA A 102 -3.55 -5.17 -0.79
C ALA A 102 -4.50 -3.99 -0.97
N TRP A 103 -4.86 -3.31 0.11
CA TRP A 103 -5.87 -2.27 0.12
C TRP A 103 -5.53 -1.11 -0.82
N GLU A 104 -4.29 -0.61 -0.77
CA GLU A 104 -3.81 0.48 -1.62
C GLU A 104 -3.81 0.14 -3.12
N TYR A 105 -3.79 -1.14 -3.47
CA TYR A 105 -3.83 -1.60 -4.86
C TYR A 105 -5.25 -1.87 -5.36
N ALA A 106 -6.24 -1.78 -4.49
CA ALA A 106 -7.65 -1.97 -4.84
C ALA A 106 -8.26 -0.72 -5.49
N ILE A 107 -7.83 -0.41 -6.71
CA ILE A 107 -8.13 0.83 -7.43
C ILE A 107 -9.50 0.73 -8.13
N PRO A 108 -10.58 1.36 -7.61
CA PRO A 108 -11.95 1.09 -8.05
C PRO A 108 -12.28 1.61 -9.46
N TYR A 109 -11.55 2.58 -9.99
CA TYR A 109 -11.76 3.10 -11.35
C TYR A 109 -11.14 2.23 -12.46
N HIS A 110 -10.38 1.19 -12.10
CA HIS A 110 -9.93 0.13 -13.01
C HIS A 110 -10.80 -1.12 -12.83
N LEU A 111 -12.04 -1.10 -13.31
CA LEU A 111 -13.07 -2.08 -12.99
C LEU A 111 -12.64 -3.56 -13.16
N SER A 112 -11.97 -3.90 -14.25
CA SER A 112 -11.50 -5.26 -14.52
C SER A 112 -10.45 -5.73 -13.50
N TYR A 113 -9.50 -4.87 -13.18
CA TYR A 113 -8.47 -5.13 -12.17
C TYR A 113 -9.07 -5.18 -10.77
N TYR A 114 -9.92 -4.20 -10.44
CA TYR A 114 -10.60 -4.13 -9.16
C TYR A 114 -11.45 -5.36 -8.87
N SER A 115 -12.19 -5.89 -9.87
CA SER A 115 -13.00 -7.09 -9.68
C SER A 115 -12.17 -8.31 -9.30
N GLN A 116 -10.96 -8.45 -9.87
CA GLN A 116 -10.03 -9.52 -9.51
C GLN A 116 -9.49 -9.37 -8.08
N ILE A 117 -9.08 -8.15 -7.69
CA ILE A 117 -8.64 -7.89 -6.30
C ILE A 117 -9.78 -8.18 -5.33
N LYS A 118 -10.99 -7.73 -5.65
CA LYS A 118 -12.18 -7.99 -4.84
C LYS A 118 -12.45 -9.48 -4.69
N GLN A 119 -12.38 -10.25 -5.76
CA GLN A 119 -12.57 -11.70 -5.72
C GLN A 119 -11.54 -12.37 -4.82
N ARG A 120 -10.24 -12.08 -5.02
CA ARG A 120 -9.14 -12.65 -4.22
C ARG A 120 -9.28 -12.34 -2.74
N ALA A 121 -9.62 -11.11 -2.40
CA ALA A 121 -9.84 -10.70 -1.01
C ALA A 121 -11.06 -11.40 -0.40
N THR A 122 -12.17 -11.55 -1.15
CA THR A 122 -13.36 -12.28 -0.70
C THR A 122 -13.03 -13.74 -0.38
N GLU A 123 -12.36 -14.40 -1.30
CA GLU A 123 -11.99 -15.81 -1.15
C GLU A 123 -11.03 -16.02 0.02
N PHE A 124 -10.10 -15.07 0.24
CA PHE A 124 -9.21 -15.12 1.40
C PHE A 124 -9.95 -14.89 2.72
N ILE A 125 -10.86 -13.89 2.80
CA ILE A 125 -11.69 -13.66 3.98
C ILE A 125 -12.48 -14.92 4.29
N TRP A 126 -13.10 -15.52 3.28
CA TRP A 126 -13.84 -16.77 3.44
C TRP A 126 -12.95 -17.89 3.97
N ALA A 127 -11.77 -18.08 3.38
CA ALA A 127 -10.82 -19.11 3.79
C ALA A 127 -10.29 -18.90 5.21
N GLN A 128 -10.03 -17.66 5.62
CA GLN A 128 -9.48 -17.32 6.93
C GLN A 128 -10.48 -17.55 8.07
N TYR A 129 -11.78 -17.29 7.81
CA TYR A 129 -12.80 -17.35 8.87
C TYR A 129 -13.75 -18.54 8.76
N HIS A 130 -13.59 -19.39 7.76
CA HIS A 130 -14.43 -20.57 7.60
C HIS A 130 -14.15 -21.62 8.69
N SER A 131 -15.20 -22.37 9.07
CA SER A 131 -15.10 -23.44 10.08
C SER A 131 -14.38 -24.71 9.62
N ASP A 132 -14.08 -24.83 8.33
CA ASP A 132 -13.34 -25.95 7.74
C ASP A 132 -12.03 -25.44 7.14
N ILE A 133 -10.91 -25.96 7.63
CA ILE A 133 -9.54 -25.62 7.18
C ILE A 133 -9.31 -25.93 5.70
N GLN A 134 -10.11 -26.82 5.12
CA GLN A 134 -9.98 -27.19 3.71
C GLN A 134 -10.16 -25.99 2.77
N TRP A 135 -10.92 -24.98 3.18
CA TRP A 135 -11.04 -23.73 2.41
C TRP A 135 -9.73 -22.97 2.33
N MET A 136 -8.98 -22.90 3.43
CA MET A 136 -7.66 -22.28 3.43
C MET A 136 -6.65 -23.08 2.59
N LYS A 137 -6.65 -24.39 2.70
CA LYS A 137 -5.80 -25.26 1.86
C LYS A 137 -6.12 -25.08 0.37
N ASN A 138 -7.39 -25.07 0.01
CA ASN A 138 -7.82 -24.85 -1.38
C ASN A 138 -7.41 -23.46 -1.88
N PHE A 139 -7.52 -22.44 -1.04
CA PHE A 139 -7.09 -21.06 -1.38
C PHE A 139 -5.58 -21.02 -1.63
N ILE A 140 -4.78 -21.58 -0.73
CA ILE A 140 -3.32 -21.66 -0.86
C ILE A 140 -2.95 -22.31 -2.20
N ASN A 141 -3.52 -23.49 -2.48
CA ASN A 141 -3.27 -24.24 -3.72
C ASN A 141 -3.74 -23.51 -4.99
N THR A 142 -4.91 -22.85 -4.93
CA THR A 142 -5.48 -22.15 -6.10
C THR A 142 -4.63 -20.99 -6.53
N TYR A 143 -4.08 -20.24 -5.58
CA TYR A 143 -3.30 -19.04 -5.86
C TYR A 143 -1.78 -19.25 -5.79
N GLY A 144 -1.30 -20.41 -5.33
CA GLY A 144 0.13 -20.65 -5.14
C GLY A 144 0.72 -19.77 -4.06
N ILE A 145 0.07 -19.69 -2.90
CA ILE A 145 0.51 -18.85 -1.80
C ILE A 145 1.67 -19.50 -1.05
N ASP A 146 2.74 -18.75 -0.84
CA ASP A 146 3.90 -19.20 -0.06
C ASP A 146 3.81 -18.80 1.41
N PHE A 147 3.25 -17.62 1.69
CA PHE A 147 3.14 -17.10 3.05
C PHE A 147 1.82 -16.40 3.31
N LEU A 148 1.34 -16.53 4.53
CA LEU A 148 0.23 -15.76 5.07
C LEU A 148 0.74 -14.80 6.13
N ILE A 149 0.25 -13.55 6.13
CA ILE A 149 0.44 -12.62 7.23
C ILE A 149 -0.90 -12.43 7.91
N LEU A 150 -0.96 -12.68 9.22
CA LEU A 150 -2.15 -12.53 10.04
C LEU A 150 -1.90 -11.51 11.14
N ASP A 151 -2.83 -10.57 11.31
CA ASP A 151 -2.82 -9.70 12.48
C ASP A 151 -3.12 -10.51 13.75
N ARG A 152 -2.46 -10.22 14.86
CA ARG A 152 -2.71 -10.91 16.13
C ARG A 152 -4.15 -10.68 16.64
N GLU A 153 -4.73 -9.57 16.28
CA GLU A 153 -6.12 -9.24 16.60
C GLU A 153 -7.13 -9.84 15.60
N ALA A 154 -6.68 -10.49 14.51
CA ALA A 154 -7.54 -10.92 13.41
C ALA A 154 -8.74 -11.78 13.85
N PHE A 155 -8.61 -12.51 14.96
CA PHE A 155 -9.65 -13.39 15.49
C PHE A 155 -10.38 -12.81 16.71
N MET A 156 -10.24 -11.51 16.96
CA MET A 156 -11.01 -10.76 17.94
C MET A 156 -12.22 -10.10 17.26
N PRO A 157 -13.42 -10.08 17.87
CA PRO A 157 -14.60 -9.43 17.27
C PRO A 157 -14.37 -7.98 16.90
N GLU A 158 -13.61 -7.22 17.70
CA GLU A 158 -13.32 -5.80 17.50
C GLU A 158 -12.46 -5.54 16.24
N TYR A 159 -11.68 -6.52 15.81
CA TYR A 159 -10.89 -6.41 14.58
C TYR A 159 -11.78 -6.29 13.35
N VAL A 160 -12.91 -7.02 13.31
CA VAL A 160 -13.85 -6.99 12.19
C VAL A 160 -14.38 -5.58 11.95
N LEU A 161 -14.60 -4.81 13.02
CA LEU A 161 -15.09 -3.45 12.94
C LEU A 161 -14.04 -2.45 12.46
N LYS A 162 -12.75 -2.76 12.62
CA LYS A 162 -11.63 -1.89 12.27
C LYS A 162 -11.05 -2.20 10.90
N ASN A 163 -11.03 -3.47 10.50
CA ASN A 163 -10.40 -3.88 9.25
C ASN A 163 -11.18 -3.36 8.03
N PRO A 164 -10.53 -2.60 7.12
CA PRO A 164 -11.19 -1.97 5.99
C PRO A 164 -11.82 -2.97 5.03
N TRP A 165 -11.23 -4.15 4.84
CA TRP A 165 -11.76 -5.19 3.99
C TRP A 165 -13.10 -5.73 4.49
N LEU A 166 -13.17 -6.02 5.79
CA LEU A 166 -14.35 -6.59 6.43
C LEU A 166 -15.46 -5.54 6.59
N ARG A 167 -15.10 -4.28 6.84
CA ARG A 167 -16.06 -3.21 7.10
C ARG A 167 -16.69 -2.63 5.83
N GLN A 168 -15.88 -2.34 4.80
CA GLN A 168 -16.38 -1.60 3.64
C GLN A 168 -16.92 -2.49 2.52
N TRP A 169 -16.28 -3.63 2.28
CA TRP A 169 -16.58 -4.43 1.11
C TRP A 169 -17.43 -5.66 1.39
N TYR A 170 -17.39 -6.12 2.62
CA TYR A 170 -18.03 -7.37 3.02
C TYR A 170 -18.86 -7.22 4.27
N TYR A 171 -19.57 -6.12 4.37
CA TYR A 171 -20.34 -5.78 5.58
C TYR A 171 -21.21 -6.95 6.08
N GLN A 172 -21.93 -7.65 5.19
CA GLN A 172 -22.77 -8.79 5.59
C GLN A 172 -21.92 -9.97 6.09
N MET A 173 -20.83 -10.26 5.41
CA MET A 173 -19.89 -11.33 5.80
C MET A 173 -19.16 -10.94 7.10
N GLY A 174 -18.73 -9.68 7.21
CA GLY A 174 -18.10 -9.16 8.42
C GLY A 174 -18.99 -9.30 9.65
N ASN A 175 -20.27 -8.94 9.56
CA ASN A 175 -21.21 -9.11 10.65
C ASN A 175 -21.36 -10.59 11.06
N GLN A 176 -21.40 -11.51 10.10
CA GLN A 176 -21.50 -12.93 10.41
C GLN A 176 -20.22 -13.46 11.08
N ILE A 177 -19.05 -12.99 10.61
CA ILE A 177 -17.75 -13.31 11.22
C ILE A 177 -17.69 -12.78 12.65
N GLU A 178 -18.08 -11.52 12.87
CA GLU A 178 -18.12 -10.91 14.20
C GLU A 178 -19.01 -11.71 15.17
N ILE A 179 -20.23 -12.04 14.75
CA ILE A 179 -21.17 -12.86 15.57
C ILE A 179 -20.56 -14.22 15.89
N ASN A 180 -19.92 -14.88 14.93
CA ASN A 180 -19.27 -16.16 15.14
C ASN A 180 -18.14 -16.07 16.16
N LEU A 181 -17.28 -15.04 16.06
CA LEU A 181 -16.19 -14.79 17.01
C LEU A 181 -16.72 -14.46 18.41
N GLN A 182 -17.77 -13.63 18.52
CA GLN A 182 -18.43 -13.32 19.80
C GLN A 182 -19.01 -14.57 20.49
N ASN A 183 -19.47 -15.54 19.70
CA ASN A 183 -19.96 -16.82 20.20
C ASN A 183 -18.83 -17.82 20.55
N GLY A 184 -17.57 -17.39 20.46
CA GLY A 184 -16.40 -18.24 20.77
C GLY A 184 -16.02 -19.24 19.66
N ASN A 185 -16.59 -19.11 18.45
CA ASN A 185 -16.23 -19.94 17.31
C ASN A 185 -14.89 -19.51 16.72
N THR A 186 -13.85 -20.22 17.07
CA THR A 186 -12.48 -19.94 16.58
C THR A 186 -12.24 -20.65 15.25
N PRO A 187 -11.83 -19.94 14.18
CA PRO A 187 -11.49 -20.56 12.90
C PRO A 187 -10.33 -21.55 13.03
N PRO A 188 -10.36 -22.69 12.31
CA PRO A 188 -9.33 -23.75 12.42
C PRO A 188 -7.91 -23.31 12.10
N ILE A 189 -7.72 -22.25 11.29
CA ILE A 189 -6.40 -21.70 11.00
C ILE A 189 -5.66 -21.27 12.26
N VAL A 190 -6.37 -20.84 13.30
CA VAL A 190 -5.76 -20.47 14.60
C VAL A 190 -4.97 -21.63 15.19
N GLY A 191 -5.48 -22.87 15.07
CA GLY A 191 -4.78 -24.07 15.52
C GLY A 191 -3.50 -24.41 14.74
N THR A 192 -3.23 -23.71 13.62
CA THR A 192 -2.01 -23.92 12.84
C THR A 192 -0.93 -22.86 13.15
N ILE A 193 -1.27 -21.77 13.85
CA ILE A 193 -0.37 -20.64 14.08
C ILE A 193 0.92 -21.11 14.76
N ASP A 194 0.83 -21.74 15.91
CA ASP A 194 2.01 -22.15 16.69
C ASP A 194 2.93 -23.10 15.92
N LYS A 195 2.36 -23.93 15.05
CA LYS A 195 3.13 -24.91 14.27
C LYS A 195 3.74 -24.32 13.01
N CYS A 196 3.02 -23.41 12.34
CA CYS A 196 3.35 -22.94 11.01
C CYS A 196 3.94 -21.53 11.00
N SER A 197 4.03 -20.86 12.16
CA SER A 197 4.64 -19.54 12.28
C SER A 197 6.15 -19.62 12.05
N VAL A 198 6.65 -18.82 11.11
CA VAL A 198 8.07 -18.69 10.78
C VAL A 198 8.66 -17.36 11.21
N LEU A 199 7.80 -16.40 11.54
CA LEU A 199 8.15 -15.14 12.16
C LEU A 199 6.96 -14.64 12.97
N GLU A 200 7.26 -14.15 14.17
CA GLU A 200 6.29 -13.52 15.06
C GLU A 200 6.79 -12.14 15.46
N THR A 201 5.91 -11.16 15.38
CA THR A 201 6.13 -9.82 15.90
C THR A 201 5.12 -9.48 16.98
N GLU A 202 5.21 -8.31 17.57
CA GLU A 202 4.21 -7.85 18.54
C GLU A 202 2.79 -7.80 17.96
N LYS A 203 2.64 -7.53 16.64
CA LYS A 203 1.34 -7.31 16.00
C LYS A 203 0.93 -8.40 15.01
N LEU A 204 1.87 -9.20 14.52
CA LEU A 204 1.65 -10.06 13.35
C LEU A 204 2.26 -11.45 13.53
N TRP A 205 1.65 -12.42 12.86
CA TRP A 205 2.24 -13.72 12.58
C TRP A 205 2.50 -13.84 11.08
N VAL A 206 3.62 -14.45 10.73
CA VAL A 206 3.92 -14.89 9.37
C VAL A 206 3.91 -16.41 9.35
N LEU A 207 2.97 -17.00 8.62
CA LEU A 207 2.83 -18.44 8.50
C LEU A 207 3.38 -18.92 7.16
N GLU A 208 4.10 -20.03 7.16
CA GLU A 208 4.47 -20.73 5.93
C GLU A 208 3.27 -21.54 5.43
N ALA A 209 2.78 -21.21 4.22
CA ALA A 209 1.55 -21.80 3.68
C ALA A 209 1.67 -23.31 3.48
N LYS A 210 2.85 -23.81 3.06
CA LYS A 210 3.14 -25.24 2.89
C LYS A 210 2.97 -26.06 4.17
N CYS A 211 3.10 -25.42 5.35
CA CYS A 211 2.88 -26.11 6.63
C CYS A 211 1.39 -26.37 6.90
N ILE A 212 0.50 -25.57 6.27
CA ILE A 212 -0.95 -25.66 6.43
C ILE A 212 -1.55 -26.70 5.48
N GLU A 213 -0.92 -26.93 4.32
CA GLU A 213 -1.33 -27.94 3.35
C GLU A 213 -1.29 -29.34 3.97
#